data_80fbf894b47c9b328e943d96f583cc1d
#
_entry.id   80fbf894b47c9b328e943d96f583cc1d
#
_cell.length_a   1.000
_cell.length_b   1.000
_cell.length_c   1.000
_cell.angle_alpha   90.00
_cell.angle_beta   90.00
_cell.angle_gamma   90.00
#
_symmetry.space_group_name_H-M   'P 1'
#
loop_
_entity.id
_entity.type
_entity.pdbx_description
1 polymer ?
#
loop_
_entity_poly.entity_id
_entity_poly.type
_entity_poly.pdbx_seq_one_letter_code
_entity_poly.pdbx_strand_id
1 'polypeptide(L)'
;MLHMYGIVDYLLHTLFGNVQEMYEISCHGIDVLKNDNLNWSARQAALFALNQLMKCDIKNCEDFLSIQGQNYLLWLMKTIGKVPVEILVDAVDCLISIARNQVLRDIIINTDIIEAMCASFELTCTSMDDFKIACCKALSMMCLEEKGRQEFLKIEGPKRLYNLLCDIKSIPIRDAAAQLIQLLCADPVLANAFVSARFLNYMLNNRSTARIVPSWDTCIEALFDSHLPIKFAFTGRLSLHDITHDGFYVLRRNVCTFPILDDILRFKFCPLEPIYVVNCSEPEDCNQLNLEESKETISRGVFLSTEIAKLTFDTKFGTLQRDTCLYNYVELFKCKLIANESRNVVSKTTKGFININYVVSRAQMLAKFVSQQMSGPDPLITCVDHQLEIHLKEIKDTIETSVIPLGMLRVGSYFERALLFKVIADRIHLPAALVRGEYGKAWIEIAVPEVRVPVEENKFHAYVDRDMTCPEIVTIYQPLQQYQHKYIDSNLIFEDRASSVFPTKLLKPNFIVDLMDCPGDLIPIDSQRARKYREKKLICDITC
;
A
#
# COMPACT_ATOMS: atom_id res chain seq x y z
N MET A 1 -11.55 37.81 21.38
CA MET A 1 -12.48 38.70 22.06
C MET A 1 -13.45 37.93 22.97
N LEU A 2 -14.13 36.89 22.50
CA LEU A 2 -15.08 36.10 23.34
C LEU A 2 -14.41 35.35 24.51
N HIS A 3 -13.16 34.90 24.34
CA HIS A 3 -12.37 34.29 25.41
C HIS A 3 -12.18 35.25 26.63
N MET A 4 -12.03 36.54 26.39
CA MET A 4 -11.86 37.54 27.47
C MET A 4 -13.14 37.73 28.35
N TYR A 5 -14.30 37.24 27.93
CA TYR A 5 -15.57 37.42 28.65
C TYR A 5 -16.04 36.19 29.41
N GLY A 6 -15.21 35.14 29.54
CA GLY A 6 -15.56 33.92 30.25
C GLY A 6 -16.78 33.18 29.68
N ILE A 7 -17.04 33.36 28.37
CA ILE A 7 -18.22 32.74 27.74
C ILE A 7 -18.07 31.21 27.71
N VAL A 8 -16.86 30.70 27.53
CA VAL A 8 -16.60 29.27 27.58
C VAL A 8 -16.96 28.72 28.96
N ASP A 9 -16.50 29.38 30.02
CA ASP A 9 -16.82 29.00 31.40
C ASP A 9 -18.33 29.03 31.69
N TYR A 10 -19.04 30.04 31.18
CA TYR A 10 -20.49 30.14 31.32
C TYR A 10 -21.23 29.00 30.60
N LEU A 11 -20.83 28.69 29.38
CA LEU A 11 -21.43 27.59 28.62
C LEU A 11 -21.14 26.24 29.28
N LEU A 12 -19.94 26.09 29.82
CA LEU A 12 -19.54 24.89 30.56
C LEU A 12 -20.31 24.76 31.85
N HIS A 13 -20.53 25.84 32.58
CA HIS A 13 -21.37 25.84 33.77
C HIS A 13 -22.85 25.49 33.43
N THR A 14 -23.36 25.94 32.28
CA THR A 14 -24.69 25.57 31.80
C THR A 14 -24.80 24.11 31.43
N LEU A 15 -23.71 23.52 30.88
CA LEU A 15 -23.64 22.12 30.51
C LEU A 15 -23.55 21.19 31.73
N PHE A 16 -22.76 21.57 32.71
CA PHE A 16 -22.30 20.68 33.76
C PHE A 16 -22.86 20.99 35.15
N GLY A 17 -23.47 22.15 35.34
CA GLY A 17 -23.73 22.65 36.68
C GLY A 17 -22.44 23.11 37.36
N ASN A 18 -22.29 22.90 38.66
CA ASN A 18 -21.13 23.33 39.40
C ASN A 18 -19.89 22.46 39.03
N VAL A 19 -18.72 23.05 38.73
CA VAL A 19 -17.50 22.33 38.38
C VAL A 19 -17.10 21.28 39.43
N GLN A 20 -17.46 21.48 40.66
CA GLN A 20 -17.25 20.53 41.76
C GLN A 20 -18.07 19.26 41.60
N GLU A 21 -19.31 19.34 41.05
CA GLU A 21 -20.13 18.18 40.73
C GLU A 21 -19.56 17.34 39.59
N MET A 22 -18.82 17.95 38.66
CA MET A 22 -18.11 17.23 37.59
C MET A 22 -17.04 16.27 38.08
N TYR A 23 -16.27 16.64 39.09
CA TYR A 23 -15.27 15.76 39.69
C TYR A 23 -15.94 14.55 40.36
N GLU A 24 -17.07 14.74 40.97
CA GLU A 24 -17.84 13.66 41.59
C GLU A 24 -18.52 12.76 40.55
N ILE A 25 -18.99 13.31 39.40
CA ILE A 25 -19.52 12.53 38.27
C ILE A 25 -18.44 11.64 37.64
N SER A 26 -17.26 12.13 37.52
CA SER A 26 -16.10 11.34 37.03
C SER A 26 -15.72 10.18 37.97
N CYS A 27 -15.88 10.33 39.26
CA CYS A 27 -15.49 9.37 40.29
C CYS A 27 -16.58 8.39 40.73
N HIS A 28 -17.88 8.75 40.60
CA HIS A 28 -18.98 7.99 41.20
C HIS A 28 -20.06 7.54 40.21
N GLY A 29 -19.77 7.44 38.94
CA GLY A 29 -20.60 6.91 37.84
C GLY A 29 -22.08 6.62 38.12
N ILE A 30 -22.96 7.13 37.27
CA ILE A 30 -24.36 6.66 37.05
C ILE A 30 -25.44 7.17 38.02
N ASP A 31 -25.19 7.42 39.30
CA ASP A 31 -26.26 7.78 40.24
C ASP A 31 -26.78 9.23 40.11
N VAL A 32 -26.02 10.12 39.49
CA VAL A 32 -26.38 11.53 39.26
C VAL A 32 -27.48 11.70 38.21
N LEU A 33 -27.75 10.70 37.37
CA LEU A 33 -28.81 10.73 36.35
C LEU A 33 -30.23 10.49 36.90
N LYS A 34 -30.39 10.27 38.18
CA LYS A 34 -31.70 10.09 38.81
C LYS A 34 -32.49 11.41 38.98
N ASN A 35 -31.87 12.56 38.67
CA ASN A 35 -32.58 13.82 38.60
C ASN A 35 -33.35 13.96 37.29
N ASP A 36 -34.64 13.68 37.29
CA ASP A 36 -35.56 13.74 36.15
C ASP A 36 -35.74 15.14 35.51
N ASN A 37 -35.02 16.15 35.96
CA ASN A 37 -35.13 17.54 35.52
C ASN A 37 -33.98 18.01 34.59
N LEU A 38 -33.36 17.11 33.85
CA LEU A 38 -32.30 17.49 32.90
C LEU A 38 -32.89 18.21 31.67
N ASN A 39 -32.66 19.52 31.58
CA ASN A 39 -33.06 20.29 30.39
C ASN A 39 -32.11 20.03 29.24
N TRP A 40 -32.39 18.96 28.49
CA TRP A 40 -31.56 18.55 27.34
C TRP A 40 -31.50 19.61 26.24
N SER A 41 -32.58 20.40 26.06
CA SER A 41 -32.61 21.47 25.05
C SER A 41 -31.61 22.59 25.36
N ALA A 42 -31.52 23.01 26.64
CA ALA A 42 -30.51 24.01 27.03
C ALA A 42 -29.09 23.49 26.90
N ARG A 43 -28.86 22.22 27.26
CA ARG A 43 -27.56 21.57 27.13
C ARG A 43 -27.15 21.42 25.68
N GLN A 44 -28.06 21.04 24.79
CA GLN A 44 -27.81 20.97 23.36
C GLN A 44 -27.41 22.35 22.80
N ALA A 45 -28.17 23.40 23.15
CA ALA A 45 -27.85 24.75 22.70
C ALA A 45 -26.48 25.22 23.19
N ALA A 46 -26.11 24.92 24.44
CA ALA A 46 -24.82 25.26 25.02
C ALA A 46 -23.67 24.46 24.32
N LEU A 47 -23.86 23.17 24.07
CA LEU A 47 -22.87 22.31 23.40
C LEU A 47 -22.67 22.73 21.94
N PHE A 48 -23.76 23.05 21.25
CA PHE A 48 -23.67 23.60 19.88
C PHE A 48 -22.92 24.94 19.86
N ALA A 49 -23.22 25.87 20.75
CA ALA A 49 -22.54 27.15 20.86
C ALA A 49 -21.04 26.97 21.15
N LEU A 50 -20.72 26.08 22.08
CA LEU A 50 -19.34 25.71 22.42
C LEU A 50 -18.61 25.15 21.22
N ASN A 51 -19.21 24.25 20.45
CA ASN A 51 -18.61 23.70 19.22
C ASN A 51 -18.34 24.81 18.19
N GLN A 52 -19.24 25.81 18.04
CA GLN A 52 -18.96 26.94 17.14
C GLN A 52 -17.80 27.80 17.65
N LEU A 53 -17.69 28.03 18.94
CA LEU A 53 -16.57 28.76 19.53
C LEU A 53 -15.23 28.02 19.33
N MET A 54 -15.20 26.71 19.54
CA MET A 54 -14.03 25.87 19.32
C MET A 54 -13.59 25.83 17.84
N LYS A 55 -14.54 25.90 16.91
CA LYS A 55 -14.22 26.03 15.47
C LYS A 55 -13.57 27.36 15.10
N CYS A 56 -13.86 28.41 15.85
CA CYS A 56 -13.37 29.75 15.57
C CYS A 56 -11.97 30.05 16.14
N ASP A 57 -11.65 29.51 17.32
CA ASP A 57 -10.40 29.82 18.01
C ASP A 57 -9.91 28.60 18.80
N ILE A 58 -8.62 28.27 18.59
CA ILE A 58 -7.94 27.17 19.28
C ILE A 58 -7.91 27.34 20.80
N LYS A 59 -7.82 28.59 21.28
CA LYS A 59 -7.82 28.88 22.73
C LYS A 59 -9.07 28.40 23.43
N ASN A 60 -10.22 28.43 22.75
CA ASN A 60 -11.46 27.88 23.31
C ASN A 60 -11.37 26.37 23.49
N CYS A 61 -10.62 25.68 22.62
CA CYS A 61 -10.33 24.23 22.78
C CYS A 61 -9.38 23.99 23.97
N GLU A 62 -8.35 24.83 24.12
CA GLU A 62 -7.40 24.74 25.23
C GLU A 62 -8.10 24.99 26.58
N ASP A 63 -8.95 26.02 26.68
CA ASP A 63 -9.74 26.28 27.86
C ASP A 63 -10.68 25.11 28.21
N PHE A 64 -11.35 24.55 27.20
CA PHE A 64 -12.21 23.39 27.39
C PHE A 64 -11.45 22.17 27.91
N LEU A 65 -10.25 21.91 27.39
CA LEU A 65 -9.40 20.82 27.84
C LEU A 65 -8.80 21.09 29.23
N SER A 66 -8.51 22.34 29.58
CA SER A 66 -7.97 22.71 30.88
C SER A 66 -8.90 22.34 32.06
N ILE A 67 -10.19 22.35 31.81
CA ILE A 67 -11.22 21.94 32.77
C ILE A 67 -11.67 20.49 32.58
N GLN A 68 -10.91 19.70 31.80
CA GLN A 68 -11.19 18.30 31.51
C GLN A 68 -12.55 18.05 30.83
N GLY A 69 -13.01 18.98 30.00
CA GLY A 69 -14.26 18.88 29.26
C GLY A 69 -14.43 17.62 28.41
N GLN A 70 -13.31 17.04 27.94
CA GLN A 70 -13.30 15.77 27.21
C GLN A 70 -13.92 14.60 28.03
N ASN A 71 -13.79 14.63 29.36
CA ASN A 71 -14.36 13.58 30.22
C ASN A 71 -15.89 13.64 30.22
N TYR A 72 -16.46 14.85 30.11
CA TYR A 72 -17.89 15.00 29.97
C TYR A 72 -18.42 14.51 28.63
N LEU A 73 -17.70 14.82 27.52
CA LEU A 73 -18.05 14.28 26.21
C LEU A 73 -18.00 12.75 26.22
N LEU A 74 -16.99 12.17 26.87
CA LEU A 74 -16.88 10.73 27.07
C LEU A 74 -18.05 10.17 27.86
N TRP A 75 -18.45 10.84 28.94
CA TRP A 75 -19.60 10.43 29.74
C TRP A 75 -20.90 10.45 28.92
N LEU A 76 -21.15 11.51 28.12
CA LEU A 76 -22.30 11.55 27.22
C LEU A 76 -22.29 10.34 26.26
N MET A 77 -21.16 10.04 25.65
CA MET A 77 -21.03 8.91 24.73
C MET A 77 -21.22 7.55 25.41
N LYS A 78 -20.80 7.40 26.67
CA LYS A 78 -21.04 6.16 27.45
C LYS A 78 -22.48 6.02 27.95
N THR A 79 -23.27 7.08 27.95
CA THR A 79 -24.67 7.09 28.44
C THR A 79 -25.71 6.95 27.31
N ILE A 80 -25.38 6.18 26.29
CA ILE A 80 -26.25 5.90 25.14
C ILE A 80 -27.61 5.35 25.62
N GLY A 81 -28.68 5.82 25.01
CA GLY A 81 -30.06 5.43 25.33
C GLY A 81 -30.75 6.29 26.38
N LYS A 82 -30.01 7.13 27.11
CA LYS A 82 -30.56 8.13 28.04
C LYS A 82 -30.39 9.57 27.54
N VAL A 83 -29.52 9.78 26.58
CA VAL A 83 -29.16 11.07 25.97
C VAL A 83 -29.77 11.14 24.58
N PRO A 84 -30.38 12.26 24.17
CA PRO A 84 -30.81 12.48 22.79
C PRO A 84 -29.69 12.35 21.80
N VAL A 85 -29.97 11.79 20.61
CA VAL A 85 -28.95 11.50 19.59
C VAL A 85 -28.24 12.76 19.09
N GLU A 86 -28.98 13.85 18.97
CA GLU A 86 -28.47 15.15 18.53
C GLU A 86 -27.34 15.65 19.46
N ILE A 87 -27.51 15.44 20.78
CA ILE A 87 -26.47 15.80 21.76
C ILE A 87 -25.23 14.89 21.63
N LEU A 88 -25.45 13.63 21.34
CA LEU A 88 -24.32 12.70 21.09
C LEU A 88 -23.54 13.11 19.83
N VAL A 89 -24.23 13.54 18.78
CA VAL A 89 -23.62 14.04 17.56
C VAL A 89 -22.83 15.33 17.85
N ASP A 90 -23.42 16.29 18.54
CA ASP A 90 -22.78 17.55 18.94
C ASP A 90 -21.54 17.30 19.82
N ALA A 91 -21.61 16.31 20.72
CA ALA A 91 -20.47 15.91 21.55
C ALA A 91 -19.29 15.37 20.71
N VAL A 92 -19.57 14.53 19.72
CA VAL A 92 -18.55 14.02 18.82
C VAL A 92 -18.01 15.14 17.91
N ASP A 93 -18.85 16.06 17.47
CA ASP A 93 -18.45 17.22 16.68
C ASP A 93 -17.51 18.16 17.47
N CYS A 94 -17.69 18.28 18.79
CA CYS A 94 -16.74 18.98 19.66
C CYS A 94 -15.38 18.27 19.65
N LEU A 95 -15.35 16.94 19.76
CA LEU A 95 -14.09 16.18 19.66
C LEU A 95 -13.43 16.36 18.30
N ILE A 96 -14.18 16.39 17.20
CA ILE A 96 -13.66 16.67 15.86
C ILE A 96 -13.03 18.08 15.81
N SER A 97 -13.68 19.07 16.43
CA SER A 97 -13.18 20.45 16.45
C SER A 97 -11.85 20.56 17.19
N ILE A 98 -11.69 19.87 18.31
CA ILE A 98 -10.43 19.76 19.05
C ILE A 98 -9.38 19.01 18.22
N ALA A 99 -9.76 17.88 17.61
CA ALA A 99 -8.87 17.01 16.83
C ALA A 99 -8.31 17.66 15.56
N ARG A 100 -8.86 18.79 15.09
CA ARG A 100 -8.31 19.55 13.95
C ARG A 100 -6.90 20.07 14.22
N ASN A 101 -6.61 20.42 15.48
CA ASN A 101 -5.27 20.80 15.87
C ASN A 101 -4.46 19.56 16.28
N GLN A 102 -3.26 19.41 15.72
CA GLN A 102 -2.42 18.22 15.94
C GLN A 102 -2.03 18.05 17.41
N VAL A 103 -1.63 19.12 18.09
CA VAL A 103 -1.19 19.09 19.49
C VAL A 103 -2.35 18.70 20.41
N LEU A 104 -3.51 19.30 20.21
CA LEU A 104 -4.71 19.03 21.01
C LEU A 104 -5.28 17.64 20.70
N ARG A 105 -5.14 17.17 19.47
CA ARG A 105 -5.52 15.81 19.05
C ARG A 105 -4.80 14.76 19.87
N ASP A 106 -3.50 14.90 20.07
CA ASP A 106 -2.73 13.94 20.87
C ASP A 106 -3.18 13.86 22.34
N ILE A 107 -3.66 14.98 22.89
CA ILE A 107 -4.20 15.06 24.28
C ILE A 107 -5.48 14.24 24.41
N ILE A 108 -6.39 14.32 23.43
CA ILE A 108 -7.71 13.64 23.49
C ILE A 108 -7.66 12.19 23.05
N ILE A 109 -6.57 11.74 22.41
CA ILE A 109 -6.42 10.34 22.02
C ILE A 109 -6.16 9.49 23.26
N ASN A 110 -7.20 8.74 23.67
CA ASN A 110 -7.11 7.72 24.71
C ASN A 110 -8.01 6.54 24.38
N THR A 111 -7.77 5.42 25.03
CA THR A 111 -8.51 4.16 24.84
C THR A 111 -10.00 4.34 25.08
N ASP A 112 -10.38 5.04 26.14
CA ASP A 112 -11.78 5.18 26.56
C ASP A 112 -12.63 5.95 25.53
N ILE A 113 -12.08 7.02 24.95
CA ILE A 113 -12.79 7.82 23.92
C ILE A 113 -12.94 7.00 22.64
N ILE A 114 -11.86 6.34 22.19
CA ILE A 114 -11.89 5.52 20.97
C ILE A 114 -12.83 4.32 21.18
N GLU A 115 -12.80 3.69 22.35
CA GLU A 115 -13.71 2.59 22.69
C GLU A 115 -15.18 3.02 22.72
N ALA A 116 -15.50 4.18 23.32
CA ALA A 116 -16.86 4.71 23.33
C ALA A 116 -17.39 4.97 21.91
N MET A 117 -16.53 5.48 21.00
CA MET A 117 -16.88 5.65 19.59
C MET A 117 -17.13 4.31 18.91
N CYS A 118 -16.25 3.33 19.10
CA CYS A 118 -16.39 2.02 18.47
C CYS A 118 -17.54 1.20 19.05
N ALA A 119 -17.90 1.40 20.32
CA ALA A 119 -19.10 0.79 20.93
C ALA A 119 -20.40 1.22 20.23
N SER A 120 -20.43 2.43 19.65
CA SER A 120 -21.58 2.88 18.85
C SER A 120 -21.84 1.99 17.64
N PHE A 121 -20.83 1.33 17.09
CA PHE A 121 -20.93 0.47 15.90
C PHE A 121 -21.71 -0.82 16.14
N GLU A 122 -21.86 -1.21 17.39
CA GLU A 122 -22.62 -2.40 17.79
C GLU A 122 -24.11 -2.13 17.98
N LEU A 123 -24.51 -0.85 17.96
CA LEU A 123 -25.91 -0.45 18.14
C LEU A 123 -26.74 -0.82 16.88
N THR A 124 -27.83 -1.50 17.08
CA THR A 124 -28.73 -1.94 15.98
C THR A 124 -29.82 -0.93 15.64
N CYS A 125 -29.94 0.15 16.43
CA CYS A 125 -31.00 1.15 16.26
C CYS A 125 -30.65 2.13 15.12
N THR A 126 -31.57 2.31 14.18
CA THR A 126 -31.42 3.25 13.04
C THR A 126 -31.47 4.71 13.48
N SER A 127 -32.09 5.04 14.63
CA SER A 127 -32.05 6.40 15.15
C SER A 127 -30.65 6.87 15.54
N MET A 128 -29.67 5.97 15.63
CA MET A 128 -28.27 6.26 15.96
C MET A 128 -27.34 6.41 14.73
N ASP A 129 -27.89 6.42 13.52
CA ASP A 129 -27.09 6.44 12.29
C ASP A 129 -26.20 7.69 12.20
N ASP A 130 -26.74 8.88 12.50
CA ASP A 130 -25.96 10.12 12.47
C ASP A 130 -24.83 10.13 13.50
N PHE A 131 -25.07 9.54 14.68
CA PHE A 131 -24.03 9.39 15.70
C PHE A 131 -22.92 8.45 15.25
N LYS A 132 -23.23 7.31 14.61
CA LYS A 132 -22.25 6.39 14.06
C LYS A 132 -21.40 7.05 12.97
N ILE A 133 -22.04 7.84 12.09
CA ILE A 133 -21.34 8.60 11.03
C ILE A 133 -20.41 9.64 11.65
N ALA A 134 -20.86 10.36 12.67
CA ALA A 134 -20.01 11.31 13.39
C ALA A 134 -18.82 10.62 14.05
N CYS A 135 -19.02 9.45 14.68
CA CYS A 135 -17.95 8.64 15.24
C CYS A 135 -16.91 8.20 14.18
N CYS A 136 -17.35 7.77 12.99
CA CYS A 136 -16.44 7.46 11.89
C CYS A 136 -15.58 8.67 11.49
N LYS A 137 -16.18 9.87 11.41
CA LYS A 137 -15.45 11.12 11.12
C LYS A 137 -14.46 11.48 12.22
N ALA A 138 -14.84 11.33 13.49
CA ALA A 138 -13.95 11.62 14.61
C ALA A 138 -12.76 10.64 14.64
N LEU A 139 -13.00 9.35 14.43
CA LEU A 139 -11.95 8.33 14.32
C LEU A 139 -11.02 8.60 13.15
N SER A 140 -11.54 9.08 12.01
CA SER A 140 -10.68 9.46 10.88
C SER A 140 -9.69 10.56 11.24
N MET A 141 -10.09 11.51 12.09
CA MET A 141 -9.20 12.57 12.57
C MET A 141 -8.22 12.07 13.62
N MET A 142 -8.65 11.23 14.56
CA MET A 142 -7.78 10.73 15.63
C MET A 142 -6.74 9.73 15.09
N CYS A 143 -7.11 8.90 14.14
CA CYS A 143 -6.21 7.92 13.53
C CYS A 143 -5.21 8.52 12.52
N LEU A 144 -5.20 9.83 12.30
CA LEU A 144 -4.08 10.50 11.64
C LEU A 144 -2.78 10.33 12.44
N GLU A 145 -2.88 10.29 13.78
CA GLU A 145 -1.75 10.03 14.67
C GLU A 145 -1.55 8.51 14.87
N GLU A 146 -0.29 8.11 15.01
CA GLU A 146 0.06 6.72 15.26
C GLU A 146 -0.58 6.17 16.54
N LYS A 147 -0.59 6.98 17.60
CA LYS A 147 -1.22 6.64 18.88
C LYS A 147 -2.71 6.29 18.70
N GLY A 148 -3.45 7.07 17.89
CA GLY A 148 -4.85 6.78 17.59
C GLY A 148 -5.05 5.46 16.87
N ARG A 149 -4.18 5.15 15.89
CA ARG A 149 -4.20 3.86 15.18
C ARG A 149 -3.90 2.67 16.10
N GLN A 150 -2.92 2.83 17.01
CA GLN A 150 -2.58 1.79 17.98
C GLN A 150 -3.72 1.53 18.96
N GLU A 151 -4.36 2.59 19.50
CA GLU A 151 -5.51 2.43 20.38
C GLU A 151 -6.70 1.78 19.66
N PHE A 152 -6.97 2.17 18.40
CA PHE A 152 -8.01 1.56 17.58
C PHE A 152 -7.77 0.06 17.34
N LEU A 153 -6.50 -0.36 17.16
CA LEU A 153 -6.14 -1.78 17.03
C LEU A 153 -6.34 -2.55 18.35
N LYS A 154 -5.94 -1.96 19.49
CA LYS A 154 -6.05 -2.61 20.82
C LYS A 154 -7.49 -3.02 21.15
N ILE A 155 -8.47 -2.20 20.76
CA ILE A 155 -9.90 -2.46 21.02
C ILE A 155 -10.57 -3.31 19.93
N GLU A 156 -9.79 -3.94 19.06
CA GLU A 156 -10.31 -4.67 17.90
C GLU A 156 -11.22 -3.82 16.97
N GLY A 157 -10.90 -2.53 16.82
CA GLY A 157 -11.65 -1.57 16.02
C GLY A 157 -12.00 -2.05 14.61
N PRO A 158 -11.07 -2.69 13.86
CA PRO A 158 -11.39 -3.28 12.55
C PRO A 158 -12.58 -4.24 12.59
N LYS A 159 -12.65 -5.15 13.56
CA LYS A 159 -13.78 -6.11 13.66
C LYS A 159 -15.11 -5.41 13.93
N ARG A 160 -15.11 -4.38 14.79
CA ARG A 160 -16.31 -3.59 15.11
C ARG A 160 -16.76 -2.77 13.90
N LEU A 161 -15.83 -2.18 13.15
CA LEU A 161 -16.11 -1.43 11.92
C LEU A 161 -16.74 -2.30 10.82
N TYR A 162 -16.43 -3.60 10.79
CA TYR A 162 -17.03 -4.55 9.86
C TYR A 162 -18.57 -4.58 9.95
N ASN A 163 -19.14 -4.41 11.15
CA ASN A 163 -20.57 -4.39 11.35
C ASN A 163 -21.25 -3.23 10.61
N LEU A 164 -20.62 -2.05 10.57
CA LEU A 164 -21.15 -0.89 9.83
C LEU A 164 -21.10 -1.12 8.32
N LEU A 165 -20.05 -1.73 7.84
CA LEU A 165 -19.91 -2.05 6.41
C LEU A 165 -20.98 -3.04 5.94
N CYS A 166 -21.40 -3.95 6.84
CA CYS A 166 -22.43 -4.97 6.58
C CYS A 166 -23.86 -4.44 6.72
N ASP A 167 -24.07 -3.22 7.21
CA ASP A 167 -25.42 -2.64 7.38
C ASP A 167 -26.02 -2.24 6.02
N ILE A 168 -26.79 -3.17 5.43
CA ILE A 168 -27.39 -2.98 4.10
C ILE A 168 -28.46 -1.88 4.12
N LYS A 169 -29.04 -1.54 5.28
CA LYS A 169 -30.16 -0.62 5.39
C LYS A 169 -29.75 0.85 5.26
N SER A 170 -28.53 1.19 5.69
CA SER A 170 -28.05 2.58 5.71
C SER A 170 -26.87 2.78 4.75
N ILE A 171 -27.13 3.42 3.61
CA ILE A 171 -26.10 3.82 2.64
C ILE A 171 -25.10 4.80 3.28
N PRO A 172 -25.54 5.85 4.02
CA PRO A 172 -24.61 6.82 4.61
C PRO A 172 -23.64 6.19 5.62
N ILE A 173 -24.08 5.21 6.41
CA ILE A 173 -23.20 4.48 7.34
C ILE A 173 -22.14 3.69 6.57
N ARG A 174 -22.56 2.95 5.55
CA ARG A 174 -21.63 2.16 4.71
C ARG A 174 -20.61 3.06 4.02
N ASP A 175 -21.03 4.23 3.59
CA ASP A 175 -20.13 5.21 2.96
C ASP A 175 -19.15 5.79 3.98
N ALA A 176 -19.59 6.17 5.16
CA ALA A 176 -18.71 6.65 6.25
C ALA A 176 -17.71 5.57 6.69
N ALA A 177 -18.15 4.32 6.80
CA ALA A 177 -17.28 3.20 7.11
C ALA A 177 -16.23 2.97 5.99
N ALA A 178 -16.66 3.01 4.72
CA ALA A 178 -15.75 2.87 3.57
C ALA A 178 -14.70 3.99 3.51
N GLN A 179 -15.10 5.24 3.78
CA GLN A 179 -14.18 6.39 3.86
C GLN A 179 -13.16 6.21 4.99
N LEU A 180 -13.60 5.76 6.16
CA LEU A 180 -12.69 5.51 7.29
C LEU A 180 -11.69 4.40 6.95
N ILE A 181 -12.13 3.27 6.38
CA ILE A 181 -11.26 2.18 5.95
C ILE A 181 -10.25 2.69 4.91
N GLN A 182 -10.71 3.43 3.91
CA GLN A 182 -9.86 4.00 2.86
C GLN A 182 -8.72 4.85 3.45
N LEU A 183 -9.02 5.66 4.45
CA LEU A 183 -8.01 6.48 5.13
C LEU A 183 -7.04 5.61 5.94
N LEU A 184 -7.56 4.64 6.68
CA LEU A 184 -6.76 3.78 7.56
C LEU A 184 -5.88 2.78 6.79
N CYS A 185 -6.22 2.44 5.55
CA CYS A 185 -5.40 1.59 4.68
C CYS A 185 -4.02 2.19 4.34
N ALA A 186 -3.78 3.47 4.62
CA ALA A 186 -2.45 4.06 4.51
C ALA A 186 -1.45 3.48 5.53
N ASP A 187 -1.94 2.90 6.62
CA ASP A 187 -1.12 2.23 7.63
C ASP A 187 -1.05 0.72 7.32
N PRO A 188 0.16 0.13 7.12
CA PRO A 188 0.30 -1.27 6.74
C PRO A 188 -0.28 -2.25 7.77
N VAL A 189 -0.19 -1.93 9.07
CA VAL A 189 -0.67 -2.80 10.14
C VAL A 189 -2.20 -2.86 10.14
N LEU A 190 -2.85 -1.69 9.98
CA LEU A 190 -4.31 -1.61 9.86
C LEU A 190 -4.79 -2.25 8.56
N ALA A 191 -4.08 -2.03 7.45
CA ALA A 191 -4.40 -2.68 6.18
C ALA A 191 -4.40 -4.22 6.31
N ASN A 192 -3.36 -4.79 6.94
CA ASN A 192 -3.31 -6.22 7.25
C ASN A 192 -4.47 -6.66 8.15
N ALA A 193 -4.83 -5.86 9.15
CA ALA A 193 -5.97 -6.17 10.03
C ALA A 193 -7.30 -6.21 9.27
N PHE A 194 -7.55 -5.27 8.35
CA PHE A 194 -8.74 -5.29 7.50
C PHE A 194 -8.77 -6.48 6.54
N VAL A 195 -7.63 -6.81 5.95
CA VAL A 195 -7.51 -7.98 5.08
C VAL A 195 -7.79 -9.26 5.87
N SER A 196 -7.20 -9.40 7.07
CA SER A 196 -7.41 -10.55 7.96
C SER A 196 -8.86 -10.68 8.41
N ALA A 197 -9.54 -9.57 8.65
CA ALA A 197 -10.96 -9.51 8.99
C ALA A 197 -11.90 -9.72 7.76
N ARG A 198 -11.35 -10.05 6.57
CA ARG A 198 -12.08 -10.37 5.33
C ARG A 198 -12.90 -9.22 4.72
N PHE A 199 -12.55 -7.97 5.01
CA PHE A 199 -13.22 -6.80 4.42
C PHE A 199 -13.22 -6.85 2.90
N LEU A 200 -12.06 -7.11 2.31
CA LEU A 200 -11.92 -7.15 0.86
C LEU A 200 -12.82 -8.21 0.22
N ASN A 201 -12.86 -9.42 0.79
CA ASN A 201 -13.72 -10.49 0.27
C ASN A 201 -15.21 -10.09 0.33
N TYR A 202 -15.63 -9.47 1.44
CA TYR A 202 -17.00 -8.99 1.59
C TYR A 202 -17.31 -7.89 0.57
N MET A 203 -16.42 -6.92 0.41
CA MET A 203 -16.62 -5.80 -0.51
C MET A 203 -16.67 -6.23 -1.97
N LEU A 204 -15.81 -7.17 -2.38
CA LEU A 204 -15.80 -7.70 -3.74
C LEU A 204 -17.09 -8.50 -4.04
N ASN A 205 -17.53 -9.36 -3.12
CA ASN A 205 -18.75 -10.14 -3.29
C ASN A 205 -20.01 -9.27 -3.37
N ASN A 206 -20.02 -8.13 -2.69
CA ASN A 206 -21.15 -7.21 -2.65
C ASN A 206 -21.01 -6.02 -3.61
N ARG A 207 -20.02 -5.99 -4.47
CA ARG A 207 -19.73 -4.86 -5.36
C ARG A 207 -20.92 -4.47 -6.25
N SER A 208 -21.67 -5.44 -6.74
CA SER A 208 -22.85 -5.20 -7.60
C SER A 208 -24.01 -4.55 -6.85
N THR A 209 -24.24 -4.95 -5.59
CA THR A 209 -25.32 -4.43 -4.74
C THR A 209 -24.94 -3.11 -4.07
N ALA A 210 -23.66 -2.86 -3.89
CA ALA A 210 -23.12 -1.68 -3.23
C ALA A 210 -22.76 -0.53 -4.18
N ARG A 211 -23.13 -0.59 -5.46
CA ARG A 211 -22.86 0.47 -6.47
C ARG A 211 -23.38 1.86 -6.08
N ILE A 212 -24.39 1.92 -5.22
CA ILE A 212 -24.99 3.16 -4.73
C ILE A 212 -24.19 3.80 -3.59
N VAL A 213 -23.19 3.10 -3.01
CA VAL A 213 -22.29 3.63 -1.97
C VAL A 213 -21.12 4.34 -2.66
N PRO A 214 -20.96 5.67 -2.53
CA PRO A 214 -19.99 6.44 -3.32
C PRO A 214 -18.54 5.99 -3.12
N SER A 215 -18.15 5.73 -1.87
CA SER A 215 -16.75 5.38 -1.53
C SER A 215 -16.43 3.89 -1.62
N TRP A 216 -17.34 3.05 -2.13
CA TRP A 216 -17.15 1.61 -2.13
C TRP A 216 -15.98 1.15 -3.01
N ASP A 217 -15.97 1.58 -4.27
CA ASP A 217 -14.92 1.18 -5.21
C ASP A 217 -13.57 1.80 -4.86
N THR A 218 -13.55 3.06 -4.40
CA THR A 218 -12.30 3.71 -3.95
C THR A 218 -11.71 3.05 -2.71
N CYS A 219 -12.55 2.53 -1.82
CA CYS A 219 -12.12 1.74 -0.67
C CYS A 219 -11.51 0.39 -1.09
N ILE A 220 -12.13 -0.32 -2.06
CA ILE A 220 -11.56 -1.54 -2.64
C ILE A 220 -10.18 -1.26 -3.25
N GLU A 221 -10.04 -0.17 -4.00
CA GLU A 221 -8.75 0.24 -4.58
C GLU A 221 -7.72 0.54 -3.50
N ALA A 222 -8.08 1.24 -2.44
CA ALA A 222 -7.18 1.51 -1.31
C ALA A 222 -6.73 0.24 -0.60
N LEU A 223 -7.63 -0.74 -0.39
CA LEU A 223 -7.29 -2.05 0.16
C LEU A 223 -6.35 -2.83 -0.76
N PHE A 224 -6.54 -2.75 -2.07
CA PHE A 224 -5.63 -3.37 -3.03
C PHE A 224 -4.26 -2.68 -3.04
N ASP A 225 -4.23 -1.35 -3.06
CA ASP A 225 -2.99 -0.58 -3.10
C ASP A 225 -2.15 -0.76 -1.82
N SER A 226 -2.81 -0.97 -0.69
CA SER A 226 -2.14 -1.23 0.59
C SER A 226 -1.63 -2.67 0.74
N HIS A 227 -2.16 -3.63 -0.01
CA HIS A 227 -1.78 -5.03 0.08
C HIS A 227 -1.56 -5.64 -1.31
N LEU A 228 -0.43 -5.31 -1.92
CA LEU A 228 -0.09 -5.74 -3.29
C LEU A 228 -0.13 -7.26 -3.53
N PRO A 229 0.25 -8.14 -2.56
CA PRO A 229 0.10 -9.57 -2.74
C PRO A 229 -1.34 -9.99 -3.06
N ILE A 230 -2.30 -9.45 -2.33
CA ILE A 230 -3.72 -9.72 -2.56
C ILE A 230 -4.20 -9.07 -3.87
N LYS A 231 -3.79 -7.82 -4.14
CA LYS A 231 -4.09 -7.15 -5.42
C LYS A 231 -3.70 -8.04 -6.59
N PHE A 232 -2.47 -8.56 -6.58
CA PHE A 232 -1.98 -9.44 -7.63
C PHE A 232 -2.71 -10.78 -7.70
N ALA A 233 -3.05 -11.37 -6.55
CA ALA A 233 -3.79 -12.63 -6.50
C ALA A 233 -5.20 -12.51 -7.11
N PHE A 234 -5.91 -11.41 -6.83
CA PHE A 234 -7.28 -11.21 -7.30
C PHE A 234 -7.37 -10.61 -8.70
N THR A 235 -6.48 -9.69 -9.04
CA THR A 235 -6.52 -8.96 -10.32
C THR A 235 -5.60 -9.56 -11.38
N GLY A 236 -4.62 -10.36 -10.98
CA GLY A 236 -3.54 -10.84 -11.85
C GLY A 236 -2.62 -9.72 -12.34
N ARG A 237 -2.70 -8.51 -11.76
CA ARG A 237 -1.98 -7.34 -12.27
C ARG A 237 -1.42 -6.47 -11.16
N LEU A 238 -0.13 -6.12 -11.27
CA LEU A 238 0.48 -4.96 -10.64
C LEU A 238 0.72 -3.90 -11.70
N SER A 239 0.24 -2.69 -11.44
CA SER A 239 0.37 -1.56 -12.36
C SER A 239 1.77 -0.95 -12.31
N LEU A 240 2.05 0.02 -13.18
CA LEU A 240 3.35 0.72 -13.23
C LEU A 240 3.70 1.46 -11.92
N HIS A 241 2.69 1.86 -11.16
CA HIS A 241 2.84 2.58 -9.89
C HIS A 241 2.86 1.67 -8.66
N ASP A 242 2.56 0.40 -8.81
CA ASP A 242 2.64 -0.56 -7.71
C ASP A 242 4.11 -0.97 -7.51
N ILE A 243 4.68 -0.60 -6.38
CA ILE A 243 6.09 -0.87 -6.05
C ILE A 243 6.13 -1.99 -5.02
N THR A 244 6.82 -3.07 -5.35
CA THR A 244 7.01 -4.19 -4.43
C THR A 244 8.03 -3.82 -3.36
N HIS A 245 7.61 -3.89 -2.09
CA HIS A 245 8.47 -3.70 -0.93
C HIS A 245 8.86 -5.04 -0.30
N ASP A 246 9.75 -4.98 0.68
CA ASP A 246 10.08 -6.16 1.46
C ASP A 246 8.84 -6.66 2.21
N GLY A 247 8.66 -7.97 2.25
CA GLY A 247 7.41 -8.60 2.68
C GLY A 247 6.41 -8.86 1.55
N PHE A 248 6.67 -8.42 0.31
CA PHE A 248 5.86 -8.82 -0.83
C PHE A 248 5.99 -10.32 -1.08
N TYR A 249 4.87 -10.98 -1.34
CA TYR A 249 4.86 -12.42 -1.64
C TYR A 249 3.80 -12.76 -2.68
N VAL A 250 4.01 -13.84 -3.38
CA VAL A 250 3.07 -14.33 -4.37
C VAL A 250 3.02 -15.85 -4.39
N LEU A 251 1.83 -16.41 -4.65
CA LEU A 251 1.70 -17.82 -4.96
C LEU A 251 1.91 -18.03 -6.45
N ARG A 252 2.64 -19.08 -6.81
CA ARG A 252 2.87 -19.44 -8.21
C ARG A 252 1.56 -19.70 -8.95
N ARG A 253 0.60 -20.38 -8.29
CA ARG A 253 -0.75 -20.59 -8.82
C ARG A 253 -1.79 -19.88 -7.97
N ASN A 254 -2.90 -19.51 -8.57
CA ASN A 254 -4.04 -18.98 -7.85
C ASN A 254 -4.69 -20.07 -7.00
N VAL A 255 -5.03 -19.72 -5.77
CA VAL A 255 -5.75 -20.58 -4.83
C VAL A 255 -7.08 -19.94 -4.45
N CYS A 256 -8.06 -20.74 -4.08
CA CYS A 256 -9.39 -20.23 -3.69
C CYS A 256 -9.34 -19.33 -2.45
N THR A 257 -8.44 -19.65 -1.51
CA THR A 257 -8.20 -18.86 -0.31
C THR A 257 -6.76 -18.37 -0.34
N PHE A 258 -6.57 -17.06 -0.38
CA PHE A 258 -5.23 -16.47 -0.38
C PHE A 258 -4.71 -16.41 1.06
N PRO A 259 -3.60 -17.10 1.39
CA PRO A 259 -3.03 -17.08 2.73
C PRO A 259 -2.32 -15.75 3.01
N ILE A 260 -2.39 -15.29 4.25
CA ILE A 260 -1.67 -14.10 4.70
C ILE A 260 -0.27 -14.54 5.13
N LEU A 261 0.75 -13.79 4.76
CA LEU A 261 2.15 -14.16 5.01
C LEU A 261 2.44 -14.30 6.51
N ASP A 262 1.90 -13.41 7.34
CA ASP A 262 2.06 -13.47 8.79
C ASP A 262 1.50 -14.77 9.38
N ASP A 263 0.36 -15.24 8.87
CA ASP A 263 -0.22 -16.52 9.30
C ASP A 263 0.65 -17.70 8.84
N ILE A 264 1.18 -17.65 7.62
CA ILE A 264 2.09 -18.68 7.09
C ILE A 264 3.33 -18.78 7.99
N LEU A 265 3.95 -17.64 8.29
CA LEU A 265 5.16 -17.58 9.10
C LEU A 265 4.91 -17.97 10.56
N ARG A 266 3.73 -17.61 11.10
CA ARG A 266 3.38 -17.85 12.51
C ARG A 266 2.98 -19.30 12.79
N PHE A 267 2.23 -19.93 11.88
CA PHE A 267 1.61 -21.24 12.11
C PHE A 267 2.31 -22.41 11.43
N LYS A 268 3.56 -22.26 11.00
CA LYS A 268 4.30 -23.34 10.34
C LYS A 268 3.51 -23.93 9.16
N PHE A 269 2.83 -23.09 8.43
CA PHE A 269 2.07 -23.50 7.26
C PHE A 269 3.00 -23.75 6.08
N CYS A 270 2.98 -24.97 5.54
CA CYS A 270 3.76 -25.34 4.38
C CYS A 270 2.81 -25.72 3.24
N PRO A 271 2.40 -24.76 2.40
CA PRO A 271 1.52 -25.05 1.27
C PRO A 271 2.23 -25.95 0.26
N LEU A 272 1.46 -26.78 -0.46
CA LEU A 272 2.00 -27.61 -1.53
C LEU A 272 2.60 -26.77 -2.66
N GLU A 273 1.95 -25.67 -2.99
CA GLU A 273 2.43 -24.70 -3.99
C GLU A 273 3.49 -23.77 -3.42
N PRO A 274 4.54 -23.45 -4.21
CA PRO A 274 5.55 -22.51 -3.77
C PRO A 274 4.99 -21.10 -3.58
N ILE A 275 5.41 -20.46 -2.51
CA ILE A 275 5.20 -19.03 -2.23
C ILE A 275 6.54 -18.34 -2.40
N TYR A 276 6.64 -17.45 -3.37
CA TYR A 276 7.84 -16.64 -3.55
C TYR A 276 7.73 -15.39 -2.68
N VAL A 277 8.79 -15.11 -1.92
CA VAL A 277 8.85 -13.96 -1.02
C VAL A 277 9.99 -13.03 -1.38
N VAL A 278 9.80 -11.75 -1.14
CA VAL A 278 10.75 -10.67 -1.41
C VAL A 278 11.19 -10.06 -0.10
N ASN A 279 12.49 -10.08 0.18
CA ASN A 279 13.11 -9.33 1.25
C ASN A 279 14.53 -8.93 0.82
N CYS A 280 14.68 -7.72 0.33
CA CYS A 280 15.91 -7.17 -0.24
C CYS A 280 16.62 -6.22 0.74
N SER A 281 16.33 -6.32 2.04
CA SER A 281 16.97 -5.48 3.05
C SER A 281 18.47 -5.75 3.15
N GLU A 282 19.24 -4.70 3.42
CA GLU A 282 20.70 -4.78 3.52
C GLU A 282 21.12 -5.72 4.65
N PRO A 283 22.11 -6.63 4.44
CA PRO A 283 22.64 -7.47 5.50
C PRO A 283 23.33 -6.64 6.59
N GLU A 284 23.14 -6.98 7.86
CA GLU A 284 23.76 -6.26 8.99
C GLU A 284 25.28 -6.35 8.99
N ASP A 285 25.84 -7.44 8.44
CA ASP A 285 27.29 -7.76 8.47
C ASP A 285 27.97 -7.53 7.12
N CYS A 286 27.62 -6.48 6.35
CA CYS A 286 28.25 -6.19 5.06
C CYS A 286 29.79 -6.01 5.10
N ASN A 287 30.39 -5.92 6.28
CA ASN A 287 31.86 -5.80 6.45
C ASN A 287 32.61 -7.13 6.38
N GLN A 288 31.94 -8.29 6.30
CA GLN A 288 32.59 -9.59 6.36
C GLN A 288 32.42 -10.50 5.13
N LEU A 289 31.42 -10.22 4.29
CA LEU A 289 31.31 -10.92 3.01
C LEU A 289 32.17 -10.21 1.98
N ASN A 290 33.21 -10.89 1.49
CA ASN A 290 33.99 -10.43 0.35
C ASN A 290 33.05 -10.23 -0.85
N LEU A 291 32.54 -8.99 -0.98
CA LEU A 291 31.59 -8.60 -2.02
C LEU A 291 32.11 -8.91 -3.44
N GLU A 292 33.45 -8.96 -3.60
CA GLU A 292 34.11 -9.26 -4.86
C GLU A 292 33.99 -10.73 -5.25
N GLU A 293 34.22 -11.66 -4.33
CA GLU A 293 34.03 -13.09 -4.59
C GLU A 293 32.56 -13.44 -4.85
N SER A 294 31.64 -12.83 -4.10
CA SER A 294 30.19 -13.00 -4.32
C SER A 294 29.76 -12.45 -5.70
N LYS A 295 30.31 -11.31 -6.12
CA LYS A 295 30.03 -10.71 -7.46
C LYS A 295 30.54 -11.58 -8.59
N GLU A 296 31.74 -12.16 -8.48
CA GLU A 296 32.25 -13.07 -9.48
C GLU A 296 31.46 -14.38 -9.57
N THR A 297 31.08 -14.94 -8.43
CA THR A 297 30.30 -16.17 -8.35
C THR A 297 28.92 -15.99 -8.95
N ILE A 298 28.24 -14.89 -8.63
CA ILE A 298 26.91 -14.56 -9.19
C ILE A 298 27.02 -14.25 -10.69
N SER A 299 28.05 -13.55 -11.12
CA SER A 299 28.25 -13.21 -12.55
C SER A 299 28.52 -14.44 -13.43
N ARG A 300 29.03 -15.51 -12.86
CA ARG A 300 29.30 -16.79 -13.56
C ARG A 300 28.09 -17.74 -13.54
N GLY A 301 26.97 -17.37 -12.91
CA GLY A 301 25.79 -18.22 -12.78
C GLY A 301 26.03 -19.48 -11.95
N VAL A 302 27.03 -19.46 -11.07
CA VAL A 302 27.31 -20.59 -10.17
C VAL A 302 26.26 -20.69 -9.09
N PHE A 303 25.72 -21.89 -8.90
CA PHE A 303 24.75 -22.18 -7.84
C PHE A 303 25.35 -21.87 -6.46
N LEU A 304 24.60 -21.18 -5.63
CA LEU A 304 24.96 -21.00 -4.24
C LEU A 304 25.04 -22.35 -3.52
N SER A 305 26.02 -22.48 -2.63
CA SER A 305 26.09 -23.67 -1.81
C SER A 305 24.83 -23.81 -0.96
N THR A 306 24.45 -25.04 -0.68
CA THR A 306 23.31 -25.38 0.21
C THR A 306 23.44 -24.76 1.61
N GLU A 307 24.66 -24.46 2.06
CA GLU A 307 24.95 -23.80 3.33
C GLU A 307 24.53 -22.33 3.33
N ILE A 308 24.80 -21.58 2.25
CA ILE A 308 24.36 -20.19 2.10
C ILE A 308 22.83 -20.14 1.99
N ALA A 309 22.23 -21.10 1.30
CA ALA A 309 20.79 -21.21 1.21
C ALA A 309 20.14 -21.47 2.60
N LYS A 310 20.79 -22.26 3.46
CA LYS A 310 20.34 -22.45 4.85
C LYS A 310 20.48 -21.20 5.70
N LEU A 311 21.58 -20.46 5.57
CA LEU A 311 21.81 -19.21 6.30
C LEU A 311 20.76 -18.13 5.99
N THR A 312 20.20 -18.13 4.78
CA THR A 312 19.11 -17.19 4.40
C THR A 312 17.75 -17.57 4.94
N PHE A 313 17.58 -18.79 5.49
CA PHE A 313 16.28 -19.29 5.95
C PHE A 313 16.32 -20.02 7.31
N ASP A 314 17.32 -19.76 8.12
CA ASP A 314 17.57 -20.53 9.35
C ASP A 314 16.66 -20.18 10.51
N THR A 315 15.59 -19.50 10.32
CA THR A 315 14.62 -19.35 11.40
C THR A 315 13.25 -19.86 11.03
N LYS A 316 12.87 -20.72 11.77
CA LYS A 316 11.54 -21.27 11.92
C LYS A 316 10.54 -20.13 12.15
N PHE A 317 9.69 -19.82 11.14
CA PHE A 317 8.43 -19.14 11.34
C PHE A 317 8.43 -17.98 12.37
N GLY A 318 8.53 -16.77 11.97
CA GLY A 318 8.47 -15.62 12.89
C GLY A 318 8.72 -14.28 12.21
N THR A 319 9.80 -14.17 11.49
CA THR A 319 10.14 -12.99 10.72
C THR A 319 10.64 -13.40 9.35
N LEU A 320 10.25 -12.67 8.33
CA LEU A 320 10.77 -12.87 6.99
C LEU A 320 12.27 -12.58 6.99
N GLN A 321 13.07 -13.58 6.65
CA GLN A 321 14.51 -13.42 6.59
C GLN A 321 14.97 -12.68 5.33
N ARG A 322 16.14 -12.08 5.44
CA ARG A 322 16.81 -11.35 4.36
C ARG A 322 17.24 -12.30 3.26
N ASP A 323 16.96 -11.92 2.03
CA ASP A 323 17.41 -12.64 0.84
C ASP A 323 18.69 -12.00 0.32
N THR A 324 19.83 -12.49 0.82
CA THR A 324 21.16 -11.98 0.43
C THR A 324 21.43 -12.15 -1.06
N CYS A 325 20.84 -13.16 -1.69
CA CYS A 325 21.00 -13.39 -3.14
C CYS A 325 20.27 -12.33 -3.94
N LEU A 326 19.04 -12.00 -3.54
CA LEU A 326 18.26 -10.94 -4.17
C LEU A 326 18.92 -9.58 -3.97
N TYR A 327 19.40 -9.29 -2.77
CA TYR A 327 20.17 -8.08 -2.49
C TYR A 327 21.38 -7.96 -3.43
N ASN A 328 22.17 -9.01 -3.53
CA ASN A 328 23.33 -9.04 -4.42
C ASN A 328 22.96 -8.87 -5.90
N TYR A 329 21.84 -9.41 -6.36
CA TYR A 329 21.35 -9.18 -7.72
C TYR A 329 21.04 -7.70 -7.97
N VAL A 330 20.35 -7.06 -7.02
CA VAL A 330 20.01 -5.63 -7.12
C VAL A 330 21.27 -4.79 -7.18
N GLU A 331 22.21 -5.00 -6.26
CA GLU A 331 23.46 -4.24 -6.21
C GLU A 331 24.35 -4.46 -7.45
N LEU A 332 24.49 -5.71 -7.89
CA LEU A 332 25.22 -6.02 -9.12
C LEU A 332 24.59 -5.33 -10.34
N PHE A 333 23.27 -5.34 -10.42
CA PHE A 333 22.57 -4.68 -11.51
C PHE A 333 22.70 -3.15 -11.45
N LYS A 334 22.60 -2.54 -10.27
CA LYS A 334 22.87 -1.11 -10.07
C LYS A 334 24.28 -0.73 -10.54
N CYS A 335 25.29 -1.51 -10.18
CA CYS A 335 26.66 -1.26 -10.64
C CYS A 335 26.77 -1.33 -12.18
N LYS A 336 26.14 -2.32 -12.82
CA LYS A 336 26.11 -2.41 -14.30
C LYS A 336 25.40 -1.23 -14.94
N LEU A 337 24.32 -0.77 -14.31
CA LEU A 337 23.55 0.35 -14.80
C LEU A 337 24.32 1.66 -14.72
N ILE A 338 24.96 1.94 -13.57
CA ILE A 338 25.83 3.11 -13.37
C ILE A 338 26.97 3.11 -14.41
N ALA A 339 27.63 1.96 -14.61
CA ALA A 339 28.70 1.84 -15.59
C ALA A 339 28.25 2.09 -17.04
N ASN A 340 27.00 1.72 -17.38
CA ASN A 340 26.44 1.96 -18.70
C ASN A 340 26.00 3.43 -18.86
N GLU A 341 25.31 3.99 -17.88
CA GLU A 341 24.78 5.35 -17.93
C GLU A 341 25.88 6.42 -17.82
N SER A 342 26.95 6.17 -17.07
CA SER A 342 28.09 7.08 -16.99
C SER A 342 28.89 7.19 -18.30
N ARG A 343 28.84 6.17 -19.16
CA ARG A 343 29.44 6.22 -20.50
C ARG A 343 28.61 7.05 -21.49
N ASN A 344 27.31 7.11 -21.27
CA ASN A 344 26.39 7.88 -22.10
C ASN A 344 26.31 9.29 -21.55
N VAL A 345 27.15 10.20 -22.05
CA VAL A 345 27.15 11.61 -21.64
C VAL A 345 25.78 12.21 -21.93
N VAL A 346 25.00 12.39 -20.89
CA VAL A 346 23.73 13.12 -20.98
C VAL A 346 24.08 14.58 -21.26
N SER A 347 23.62 15.09 -22.39
CA SER A 347 23.78 16.49 -22.74
C SER A 347 23.25 17.36 -21.60
N LYS A 348 24.02 18.39 -21.19
CA LYS A 348 23.61 19.36 -20.16
C LYS A 348 22.27 20.07 -20.48
N THR A 349 21.84 20.01 -21.74
CA THR A 349 20.58 20.57 -22.24
C THR A 349 19.34 19.78 -21.85
N THR A 350 19.48 18.52 -21.39
CA THR A 350 18.37 17.63 -21.00
C THR A 350 18.11 17.63 -19.49
N LYS A 351 18.71 18.54 -18.72
CA LYS A 351 18.43 18.65 -17.30
C LYS A 351 16.91 18.86 -17.07
N GLY A 352 16.31 17.99 -16.30
CA GLY A 352 14.89 18.08 -15.96
C GLY A 352 13.97 17.17 -16.80
N PHE A 353 14.50 16.42 -17.75
CA PHE A 353 13.70 15.56 -18.65
C PHE A 353 14.10 14.09 -18.51
N ILE A 354 13.13 13.18 -18.54
CA ILE A 354 13.41 11.74 -18.59
C ILE A 354 13.83 11.41 -20.02
N ASN A 355 15.04 10.86 -20.15
CA ASN A 355 15.48 10.34 -21.41
C ASN A 355 14.83 8.98 -21.69
N ILE A 356 14.07 8.88 -22.79
CA ILE A 356 13.43 7.62 -23.20
C ILE A 356 14.44 6.49 -23.34
N ASN A 357 15.63 6.80 -23.83
CA ASN A 357 16.68 5.79 -23.99
C ASN A 357 17.02 5.10 -22.67
N TYR A 358 16.89 5.78 -21.54
CA TYR A 358 17.08 5.14 -20.25
C TYR A 358 15.98 4.13 -19.93
N VAL A 359 14.71 4.43 -20.23
CA VAL A 359 13.61 3.49 -20.00
C VAL A 359 13.82 2.22 -20.84
N VAL A 360 14.09 2.39 -22.12
CA VAL A 360 14.34 1.28 -23.06
C VAL A 360 15.61 0.53 -22.68
N SER A 361 16.72 1.25 -22.49
CA SER A 361 18.03 0.66 -22.16
C SER A 361 17.98 -0.11 -20.85
N ARG A 362 17.38 0.47 -19.80
CA ARG A 362 17.21 -0.21 -18.50
C ARG A 362 16.37 -1.47 -18.63
N ALA A 363 15.24 -1.39 -19.35
CA ALA A 363 14.39 -2.55 -19.57
C ALA A 363 15.13 -3.68 -20.33
N GLN A 364 15.86 -3.33 -21.38
CA GLN A 364 16.62 -4.28 -22.18
C GLN A 364 17.77 -4.92 -21.38
N MET A 365 18.52 -4.09 -20.64
CA MET A 365 19.61 -4.58 -19.79
C MET A 365 19.08 -5.48 -18.67
N LEU A 366 17.98 -5.08 -18.02
CA LEU A 366 17.39 -5.86 -16.95
C LEU A 366 16.83 -7.20 -17.45
N ALA A 367 16.19 -7.21 -18.62
CA ALA A 367 15.69 -8.45 -19.23
C ALA A 367 16.82 -9.45 -19.51
N LYS A 368 17.93 -8.98 -20.08
CA LYS A 368 19.12 -9.80 -20.31
C LYS A 368 19.73 -10.28 -18.99
N PHE A 369 19.80 -9.41 -18.01
CA PHE A 369 20.31 -9.78 -16.68
C PHE A 369 19.45 -10.86 -16.03
N VAL A 370 18.13 -10.68 -15.97
CA VAL A 370 17.21 -11.66 -15.41
C VAL A 370 17.31 -13.00 -16.13
N SER A 371 17.34 -12.99 -17.47
CA SER A 371 17.51 -14.21 -18.25
C SER A 371 18.80 -14.93 -17.90
N GLN A 372 19.92 -14.21 -17.78
CA GLN A 372 21.22 -14.79 -17.40
C GLN A 372 21.21 -15.40 -16.00
N GLN A 373 20.49 -14.80 -15.05
CA GLN A 373 20.38 -15.32 -13.69
C GLN A 373 19.49 -16.58 -13.61
N MET A 374 18.58 -16.75 -14.57
CA MET A 374 17.61 -17.84 -14.59
C MET A 374 17.77 -18.77 -15.81
N SER A 375 18.92 -19.41 -15.93
CA SER A 375 19.28 -20.41 -16.97
C SER A 375 19.40 -19.89 -18.41
N GLY A 376 19.48 -18.56 -18.61
CA GLY A 376 19.67 -17.98 -19.94
C GLY A 376 18.43 -18.01 -20.84
N PRO A 377 18.57 -17.57 -22.11
CA PRO A 377 17.49 -17.67 -23.10
C PRO A 377 17.13 -19.12 -23.35
N ASP A 378 15.85 -19.43 -23.39
CA ASP A 378 15.38 -20.79 -23.69
C ASP A 378 14.48 -20.80 -24.91
N PRO A 379 14.98 -21.31 -26.05
CA PRO A 379 14.16 -21.52 -27.24
C PRO A 379 13.21 -22.71 -27.12
N LEU A 380 13.44 -23.60 -26.15
CA LEU A 380 12.65 -24.82 -25.93
C LEU A 380 11.91 -24.77 -24.58
N ILE A 381 10.82 -24.03 -24.53
CA ILE A 381 10.02 -23.74 -23.34
C ILE A 381 9.69 -24.98 -22.49
N THR A 382 9.56 -26.15 -23.09
CA THR A 382 9.24 -27.40 -22.38
C THR A 382 10.32 -27.85 -21.42
N CYS A 383 11.59 -27.58 -21.72
CA CYS A 383 12.71 -27.97 -20.86
C CYS A 383 12.81 -27.11 -19.60
N VAL A 384 12.51 -25.79 -19.69
CA VAL A 384 12.61 -24.88 -18.54
C VAL A 384 11.58 -25.22 -17.46
N ASP A 385 10.34 -25.52 -17.82
CA ASP A 385 9.30 -25.83 -16.83
C ASP A 385 9.66 -27.10 -16.05
N HIS A 386 10.19 -28.13 -16.72
CA HIS A 386 10.63 -29.35 -16.04
C HIS A 386 11.84 -29.11 -15.14
N GLN A 387 12.83 -28.38 -15.63
CA GLN A 387 14.01 -28.00 -14.84
C GLN A 387 13.62 -27.17 -13.61
N LEU A 388 12.65 -26.26 -13.77
CA LEU A 388 12.13 -25.45 -12.68
C LEU A 388 11.45 -26.33 -11.61
N GLU A 389 10.66 -27.33 -12.00
CA GLU A 389 10.02 -28.24 -11.04
C GLU A 389 11.05 -29.02 -10.22
N ILE A 390 12.11 -29.52 -10.87
CA ILE A 390 13.21 -30.20 -10.18
C ILE A 390 13.90 -29.24 -9.21
N HIS A 391 14.26 -28.03 -9.69
CA HIS A 391 14.93 -27.02 -8.89
C HIS A 391 14.08 -26.56 -7.68
N LEU A 392 12.77 -26.37 -7.87
CA LEU A 392 11.87 -26.03 -6.77
C LEU A 392 11.80 -27.15 -5.73
N LYS A 393 11.83 -28.41 -6.16
CA LYS A 393 11.87 -29.54 -5.24
C LYS A 393 13.15 -29.55 -4.43
N GLU A 394 14.31 -29.37 -5.06
CA GLU A 394 15.61 -29.28 -4.39
C GLU A 394 15.66 -28.15 -3.35
N ILE A 395 15.15 -26.96 -3.71
CA ILE A 395 15.06 -25.83 -2.76
C ILE A 395 14.18 -26.21 -1.59
N LYS A 396 12.95 -26.70 -1.83
CA LYS A 396 12.01 -27.09 -0.76
C LYS A 396 12.59 -28.15 0.17
N ASP A 397 13.27 -29.14 -0.38
CA ASP A 397 13.92 -30.21 0.39
C ASP A 397 15.08 -29.64 1.24
N THR A 398 15.76 -28.59 0.76
CA THR A 398 16.86 -27.93 1.47
C THR A 398 16.38 -27.04 2.62
N ILE A 399 15.32 -26.22 2.36
CA ILE A 399 14.83 -25.23 3.34
C ILE A 399 13.66 -25.75 4.18
N GLU A 400 13.18 -26.95 3.88
CA GLU A 400 12.06 -27.63 4.58
C GLU A 400 10.76 -26.83 4.61
N THR A 401 10.58 -25.93 3.65
CA THR A 401 9.37 -25.11 3.50
C THR A 401 9.06 -24.81 2.04
N SER A 402 7.80 -24.46 1.77
CA SER A 402 7.38 -23.96 0.45
C SER A 402 7.42 -22.44 0.33
N VAL A 403 7.87 -21.72 1.36
CA VAL A 403 8.12 -20.28 1.34
C VAL A 403 9.53 -20.05 0.84
N ILE A 404 9.67 -19.64 -0.41
CA ILE A 404 10.93 -19.61 -1.13
C ILE A 404 11.38 -18.16 -1.33
N PRO A 405 12.57 -17.75 -0.84
CA PRO A 405 13.18 -16.48 -1.18
C PRO A 405 13.40 -16.37 -2.68
N LEU A 406 12.97 -15.25 -3.28
CA LEU A 406 13.02 -15.07 -4.74
C LEU A 406 14.44 -15.17 -5.31
N GLY A 407 15.44 -14.68 -4.56
CA GLY A 407 16.84 -14.71 -4.96
C GLY A 407 17.46 -16.11 -4.95
N MET A 408 16.82 -17.13 -4.40
CA MET A 408 17.29 -18.52 -4.47
C MET A 408 17.04 -19.17 -5.84
N LEU A 409 16.12 -18.62 -6.63
CA LEU A 409 15.77 -19.18 -7.92
C LEU A 409 16.93 -19.02 -8.91
N ARG A 410 17.35 -20.13 -9.53
CA ARG A 410 18.37 -20.18 -10.60
C ARG A 410 17.79 -20.64 -11.93
N VAL A 411 16.59 -21.19 -11.89
CA VAL A 411 15.80 -21.58 -13.04
C VAL A 411 14.48 -20.84 -12.96
N GLY A 412 14.02 -20.25 -14.05
CA GLY A 412 12.77 -19.52 -14.06
C GLY A 412 12.08 -19.56 -15.42
N SER A 413 10.79 -19.84 -15.39
CA SER A 413 9.89 -19.73 -16.52
C SER A 413 9.32 -18.30 -16.63
N TYR A 414 8.30 -18.11 -17.41
CA TYR A 414 7.66 -16.81 -17.62
C TYR A 414 7.34 -16.07 -16.32
N PHE A 415 6.78 -16.78 -15.34
CA PHE A 415 6.33 -16.19 -14.09
C PHE A 415 7.50 -15.74 -13.22
N GLU A 416 8.46 -16.61 -12.98
CA GLU A 416 9.61 -16.35 -12.11
C GLU A 416 10.48 -15.23 -12.67
N ARG A 417 10.71 -15.23 -14.00
CA ARG A 417 11.47 -14.17 -14.67
C ARG A 417 10.77 -12.83 -14.62
N ALA A 418 9.44 -12.80 -14.86
CA ALA A 418 8.65 -11.57 -14.77
C ALA A 418 8.63 -11.03 -13.34
N LEU A 419 8.53 -11.90 -12.34
CA LEU A 419 8.55 -11.51 -10.93
C LEU A 419 9.91 -10.90 -10.54
N LEU A 420 11.02 -11.58 -10.89
CA LEU A 420 12.35 -11.05 -10.60
C LEU A 420 12.60 -9.72 -11.32
N PHE A 421 12.16 -9.61 -12.58
CA PHE A 421 12.24 -8.36 -13.32
C PHE A 421 11.48 -7.23 -12.59
N LYS A 422 10.23 -7.46 -12.18
CA LYS A 422 9.42 -6.48 -11.46
C LYS A 422 10.10 -6.00 -10.19
N VAL A 423 10.59 -6.94 -9.37
CA VAL A 423 11.22 -6.61 -8.09
C VAL A 423 12.49 -5.79 -8.28
N ILE A 424 13.35 -6.11 -9.25
CA ILE A 424 14.56 -5.33 -9.52
C ILE A 424 14.19 -3.99 -10.17
N ALA A 425 13.22 -3.97 -11.10
CA ALA A 425 12.75 -2.75 -11.76
C ALA A 425 12.27 -1.71 -10.72
N ASP A 426 11.54 -2.16 -9.70
CA ASP A 426 11.07 -1.29 -8.61
C ASP A 426 12.24 -0.69 -7.82
N ARG A 427 13.31 -1.44 -7.59
CA ARG A 427 14.51 -0.98 -6.85
C ARG A 427 15.40 -0.02 -7.64
N ILE A 428 15.25 0.02 -8.96
CA ILE A 428 15.98 0.94 -9.86
C ILE A 428 15.08 2.01 -10.45
N HIS A 429 13.85 2.13 -9.93
CA HIS A 429 12.86 3.11 -10.38
C HIS A 429 12.50 3.03 -11.87
N LEU A 430 12.44 1.81 -12.41
CA LEU A 430 11.94 1.54 -13.74
C LEU A 430 10.45 1.17 -13.64
N PRO A 431 9.51 2.03 -14.08
CA PRO A 431 8.09 1.72 -14.02
C PRO A 431 7.76 0.49 -14.88
N ALA A 432 7.37 -0.60 -14.24
CA ALA A 432 7.03 -1.85 -14.88
C ALA A 432 5.76 -2.44 -14.29
N ALA A 433 4.85 -2.89 -15.11
CA ALA A 433 3.66 -3.60 -14.69
C ALA A 433 3.89 -5.11 -14.82
N LEU A 434 3.52 -5.87 -13.77
CA LEU A 434 3.53 -7.33 -13.78
C LEU A 434 2.11 -7.82 -14.09
N VAL A 435 1.99 -8.64 -15.12
CA VAL A 435 0.68 -9.18 -15.54
C VAL A 435 0.74 -10.71 -15.52
N ARG A 436 -0.25 -11.32 -14.89
CA ARG A 436 -0.46 -12.77 -14.89
C ARG A 436 -1.47 -13.14 -15.96
N GLY A 437 -1.09 -14.03 -16.83
CA GLY A 437 -1.96 -14.68 -17.79
C GLY A 437 -2.47 -16.04 -17.30
N GLU A 438 -3.03 -16.80 -18.22
CA GLU A 438 -3.48 -18.15 -17.97
C GLU A 438 -2.30 -19.15 -17.85
N TYR A 439 -2.53 -20.27 -17.21
CA TYR A 439 -1.62 -21.41 -17.13
C TYR A 439 -0.21 -21.10 -16.57
N GLY A 440 -0.12 -20.17 -15.59
CA GLY A 440 1.15 -19.84 -14.94
C GLY A 440 2.06 -18.94 -15.75
N LYS A 441 1.62 -18.38 -16.88
CA LYS A 441 2.34 -17.35 -17.60
C LYS A 441 2.26 -16.02 -16.86
N ALA A 442 3.32 -15.24 -16.99
CA ALA A 442 3.32 -13.83 -16.63
C ALA A 442 4.27 -13.07 -17.55
N TRP A 443 4.07 -11.78 -17.67
CA TRP A 443 4.91 -10.90 -18.46
C TRP A 443 5.01 -9.52 -17.84
N ILE A 444 5.97 -8.77 -18.34
CA ILE A 444 6.21 -7.38 -17.95
C ILE A 444 5.71 -6.45 -19.06
N GLU A 445 4.96 -5.44 -18.66
CA GLU A 445 4.57 -4.35 -19.53
C GLU A 445 5.25 -3.05 -19.07
N ILE A 446 5.77 -2.27 -20.01
CA ILE A 446 6.39 -0.97 -19.76
C ILE A 446 5.70 0.11 -20.60
N ALA A 447 5.81 1.36 -20.13
CA ALA A 447 5.37 2.52 -20.87
C ALA A 447 6.59 3.23 -21.46
N VAL A 448 6.75 3.12 -22.77
CA VAL A 448 7.72 3.90 -23.54
C VAL A 448 6.98 5.05 -24.18
N PRO A 449 7.32 6.31 -23.86
CA PRO A 449 6.66 7.46 -24.46
C PRO A 449 6.82 7.48 -25.98
N GLU A 450 5.71 7.69 -26.68
CA GLU A 450 5.71 7.85 -28.14
C GLU A 450 5.94 9.31 -28.51
N VAL A 451 6.83 9.51 -29.47
CA VAL A 451 7.07 10.85 -30.04
C VAL A 451 6.01 11.12 -31.09
N ARG A 452 5.16 12.11 -30.84
CA ARG A 452 4.26 12.63 -31.87
C ARG A 452 4.91 13.85 -32.49
N VAL A 453 5.41 13.71 -33.70
CA VAL A 453 5.95 14.84 -34.47
C VAL A 453 4.77 15.61 -35.08
N PRO A 454 4.61 16.92 -34.85
CA PRO A 454 3.63 17.72 -35.53
C PRO A 454 3.91 17.71 -37.05
N VAL A 455 2.86 17.60 -37.84
CA VAL A 455 2.95 17.45 -39.33
C VAL A 455 3.62 18.65 -40.01
N GLU A 456 3.78 19.78 -39.33
CA GLU A 456 4.23 21.04 -39.93
C GLU A 456 5.71 21.41 -39.70
N GLU A 457 6.48 20.67 -38.92
CA GLU A 457 7.82 21.13 -38.59
C GLU A 457 8.93 20.15 -38.96
N ASN A 458 9.49 20.36 -40.17
CA ASN A 458 10.73 19.73 -40.65
C ASN A 458 11.95 19.96 -39.73
N LYS A 459 11.85 20.73 -38.66
CA LYS A 459 12.92 21.03 -37.73
C LYS A 459 13.11 19.95 -36.68
N PHE A 460 12.11 19.13 -36.42
CA PHE A 460 12.15 18.09 -35.39
C PHE A 460 12.75 16.75 -35.84
N HIS A 461 12.79 16.48 -37.15
CA HIS A 461 13.35 15.22 -37.66
C HIS A 461 14.79 14.98 -37.27
N ALA A 462 15.59 16.02 -37.12
CA ALA A 462 16.99 15.90 -36.71
C ALA A 462 17.17 15.53 -35.23
N TYR A 463 16.15 15.79 -34.39
CA TYR A 463 16.18 15.45 -32.97
C TYR A 463 15.73 14.03 -32.69
N VAL A 464 14.74 13.54 -33.42
CA VAL A 464 14.16 12.21 -33.24
C VAL A 464 15.16 11.11 -33.63
N ASP A 465 15.95 11.34 -34.69
CA ASP A 465 16.89 10.32 -35.22
C ASP A 465 18.19 10.17 -34.43
N ARG A 466 18.58 11.15 -33.60
CA ARG A 466 19.89 11.11 -32.95
C ARG A 466 19.89 10.72 -31.48
N ASP A 467 18.96 11.22 -30.68
CA ASP A 467 19.02 11.06 -29.23
C ASP A 467 17.74 10.51 -28.59
N MET A 468 16.66 10.31 -29.36
CA MET A 468 15.32 9.95 -28.87
C MET A 468 14.86 10.83 -27.68
N THR A 469 15.44 12.00 -27.56
CA THR A 469 15.00 13.06 -26.65
C THR A 469 14.23 14.09 -27.46
N CYS A 470 12.93 14.05 -27.36
CA CYS A 470 12.07 14.97 -28.08
C CYS A 470 11.32 15.89 -27.09
N PRO A 471 11.14 17.17 -27.40
CA PRO A 471 10.34 18.07 -26.57
C PRO A 471 8.92 17.58 -26.30
N GLU A 472 8.31 16.85 -27.24
CA GLU A 472 6.97 16.29 -27.07
C GLU A 472 6.92 15.15 -26.03
N ILE A 473 8.03 14.45 -25.83
CA ILE A 473 8.13 13.45 -24.78
C ILE A 473 8.04 14.09 -23.41
N VAL A 474 8.57 15.29 -23.31
CA VAL A 474 8.52 16.12 -22.12
C VAL A 474 7.10 16.46 -21.71
N THR A 475 6.23 16.66 -22.69
CA THR A 475 4.83 16.99 -22.42
C THR A 475 4.09 15.88 -21.68
N ILE A 476 4.47 14.63 -21.87
CA ILE A 476 3.89 13.48 -21.15
C ILE A 476 4.29 13.50 -19.67
N TYR A 477 5.49 14.02 -19.37
CA TYR A 477 6.05 14.10 -18.04
C TYR A 477 6.00 15.51 -17.43
N GLN A 478 5.38 16.45 -18.11
CA GLN A 478 5.32 17.85 -17.68
C GLN A 478 4.81 18.06 -16.24
N PRO A 479 3.81 17.30 -15.74
CA PRO A 479 3.38 17.39 -14.35
C PRO A 479 4.47 17.07 -13.33
N LEU A 480 5.57 16.48 -13.77
CA LEU A 480 6.69 16.02 -12.94
C LEU A 480 7.92 16.92 -12.97
N GLN A 481 7.86 18.06 -13.63
CA GLN A 481 9.03 18.93 -13.78
C GLN A 481 9.71 19.25 -12.45
N GLN A 482 8.96 19.44 -11.35
CA GLN A 482 9.53 19.69 -10.01
C GLN A 482 10.36 18.51 -9.48
N TYR A 483 10.17 17.31 -9.99
CA TYR A 483 10.84 16.09 -9.52
C TYR A 483 11.91 15.58 -10.50
N GLN A 484 11.96 16.11 -11.71
CA GLN A 484 12.83 15.64 -12.79
C GLN A 484 14.30 15.85 -12.49
N HIS A 485 14.65 16.89 -11.72
CA HIS A 485 16.02 17.14 -11.31
C HIS A 485 16.66 15.99 -10.52
N LYS A 486 15.86 15.18 -9.81
CA LYS A 486 16.36 14.07 -9.01
C LYS A 486 16.78 12.84 -9.83
N TYR A 487 16.32 12.76 -11.10
CA TYR A 487 16.60 11.61 -11.95
C TYR A 487 17.84 11.75 -12.80
N ILE A 488 18.36 12.95 -12.93
CA ILE A 488 19.51 13.24 -13.79
C ILE A 488 20.80 13.21 -13.00
N ASP A 489 20.71 13.44 -11.71
CA ASP A 489 21.84 13.32 -10.81
C ASP A 489 22.08 11.85 -10.51
N SER A 490 23.21 11.31 -11.00
CA SER A 490 23.59 9.91 -10.84
C SER A 490 23.65 9.45 -9.38
N ASN A 491 23.84 10.35 -8.44
CA ASN A 491 23.87 10.06 -7.02
C ASN A 491 22.46 9.91 -6.41
N LEU A 492 21.40 10.33 -7.13
CA LEU A 492 20.02 10.30 -6.66
C LEU A 492 19.18 9.21 -7.37
N ILE A 493 19.76 8.51 -8.36
CA ILE A 493 19.06 7.50 -9.18
C ILE A 493 18.49 6.36 -8.33
N PHE A 494 19.09 6.10 -7.17
CA PHE A 494 18.78 4.96 -6.31
C PHE A 494 18.29 5.33 -4.90
N GLU A 495 17.92 6.59 -4.66
CA GLU A 495 17.29 6.96 -3.39
C GLU A 495 15.88 6.37 -3.26
N ASP A 496 15.57 5.83 -2.08
CA ASP A 496 14.29 5.16 -1.72
C ASP A 496 13.04 6.06 -1.78
N ARG A 497 13.15 7.29 -2.25
CA ARG A 497 12.04 8.26 -2.31
C ARG A 497 11.18 8.18 -3.58
N ALA A 498 11.36 7.16 -4.39
CA ALA A 498 10.82 7.14 -5.74
C ALA A 498 9.32 6.94 -5.87
N SER A 499 8.68 6.33 -4.89
CA SER A 499 7.26 5.97 -5.01
C SER A 499 6.31 7.17 -5.20
N SER A 500 6.73 8.37 -4.76
CA SER A 500 5.93 9.58 -4.87
C SER A 500 6.29 10.47 -6.08
N VAL A 501 7.33 10.12 -6.82
CA VAL A 501 8.01 11.03 -7.76
C VAL A 501 7.44 11.00 -9.17
N PHE A 502 6.82 9.86 -9.58
CA PHE A 502 6.21 9.76 -10.91
C PHE A 502 4.70 9.67 -10.85
N PRO A 503 3.94 10.42 -11.67
CA PRO A 503 2.53 10.13 -11.92
C PRO A 503 2.41 8.94 -12.87
N THR A 504 3.00 7.81 -12.48
CA THR A 504 2.91 6.56 -13.23
C THR A 504 1.47 6.10 -13.41
N LYS A 505 0.53 6.61 -12.59
CA LYS A 505 -0.91 6.40 -12.75
C LYS A 505 -1.45 6.91 -14.09
N LEU A 506 -0.81 7.91 -14.69
CA LEU A 506 -1.21 8.48 -15.99
C LEU A 506 -0.57 7.75 -17.17
N LEU A 507 0.45 6.94 -16.95
CA LEU A 507 1.13 6.22 -18.00
C LEU A 507 0.34 4.95 -18.35
N LYS A 508 0.21 4.70 -19.66
CA LYS A 508 -0.36 3.44 -20.17
C LYS A 508 0.76 2.60 -20.76
N PRO A 509 0.89 1.33 -20.34
CA PRO A 509 1.84 0.42 -20.96
C PRO A 509 1.55 0.27 -22.46
N ASN A 510 2.61 0.25 -23.27
CA ASN A 510 2.53 0.07 -24.72
C ASN A 510 3.45 -1.02 -25.28
N PHE A 511 4.38 -1.53 -24.46
CA PHE A 511 5.27 -2.62 -24.84
C PHE A 511 5.29 -3.74 -23.78
N ILE A 512 5.43 -4.98 -24.26
CA ILE A 512 5.80 -6.15 -23.47
C ILE A 512 7.31 -6.33 -23.59
N VAL A 513 7.98 -6.63 -22.49
CA VAL A 513 9.40 -6.97 -22.47
C VAL A 513 9.54 -8.47 -22.63
N ASP A 514 10.24 -8.92 -23.67
CA ASP A 514 10.54 -10.33 -23.84
C ASP A 514 11.61 -10.78 -22.84
N LEU A 515 11.28 -11.80 -22.04
CA LEU A 515 12.17 -12.38 -21.02
C LEU A 515 12.60 -13.82 -21.34
N MET A 516 12.08 -14.39 -22.43
CA MET A 516 12.24 -15.81 -22.76
C MET A 516 13.02 -16.03 -24.05
N ASP A 517 12.43 -15.72 -25.19
CA ASP A 517 12.99 -16.07 -26.51
C ASP A 517 14.15 -15.14 -26.90
N CYS A 518 13.91 -13.82 -26.87
CA CYS A 518 14.87 -12.77 -27.18
C CYS A 518 14.91 -11.74 -26.05
N PRO A 519 15.60 -12.04 -24.93
CA PRO A 519 15.56 -11.18 -23.75
C PRO A 519 15.97 -9.74 -24.04
N GLY A 520 15.04 -8.82 -23.76
CA GLY A 520 15.20 -7.39 -24.00
C GLY A 520 14.50 -6.86 -25.24
N ASP A 521 13.94 -7.72 -26.10
CA ASP A 521 13.07 -7.26 -27.18
C ASP A 521 11.81 -6.59 -26.61
N LEU A 522 11.45 -5.45 -27.18
CA LEU A 522 10.23 -4.73 -26.87
C LEU A 522 9.15 -5.07 -27.89
N ILE A 523 8.11 -5.74 -27.43
CA ILE A 523 7.02 -6.23 -28.27
C ILE A 523 5.82 -5.27 -28.09
N PRO A 524 5.37 -4.54 -29.15
CA PRO A 524 4.20 -3.67 -29.05
C PRO A 524 2.96 -4.46 -28.58
N ILE A 525 2.22 -3.94 -27.60
CA ILE A 525 1.11 -4.66 -26.93
C ILE A 525 0.01 -5.09 -27.92
N ASP A 526 -0.25 -4.29 -28.94
CA ASP A 526 -1.32 -4.55 -29.93
C ASP A 526 -0.86 -5.43 -31.09
N SER A 527 0.40 -5.87 -31.10
CA SER A 527 0.97 -6.67 -32.18
C SER A 527 0.53 -8.14 -32.13
N GLN A 528 0.56 -8.81 -33.27
CA GLN A 528 0.32 -10.26 -33.35
C GLN A 528 1.37 -11.06 -32.53
N ARG A 529 2.62 -10.56 -32.47
CA ARG A 529 3.68 -11.16 -31.66
C ARG A 529 3.33 -11.11 -30.17
N ALA A 530 2.74 -9.99 -29.67
CA ALA A 530 2.29 -9.86 -28.30
C ALA A 530 1.15 -10.83 -27.96
N ARG A 531 0.22 -11.06 -28.91
CA ARG A 531 -0.83 -12.08 -28.72
C ARG A 531 -0.22 -13.46 -28.58
N LYS A 532 0.67 -13.87 -29.48
CA LYS A 532 1.38 -15.15 -29.39
C LYS A 532 2.19 -15.29 -28.10
N TYR A 533 2.82 -14.22 -27.63
CA TYR A 533 3.60 -14.23 -26.38
C TYR A 533 2.70 -14.48 -25.17
N ARG A 534 1.48 -13.96 -25.18
CA ARG A 534 0.48 -14.15 -24.12
C ARG A 534 -0.25 -15.49 -24.20
N GLU A 535 -0.44 -16.03 -25.40
CA GLU A 535 -1.14 -17.30 -25.62
C GLU A 535 -0.32 -18.52 -25.14
N LYS A 536 -1.02 -19.58 -24.79
CA LYS A 536 -0.41 -20.88 -24.47
C LYS A 536 0.12 -21.50 -25.75
N LYS A 537 1.39 -21.88 -25.79
CA LYS A 537 1.86 -22.85 -26.80
C LYS A 537 1.26 -24.21 -26.42
N LEU A 538 0.29 -24.68 -27.18
CA LEU A 538 -0.19 -26.04 -27.08
C LEU A 538 0.95 -26.96 -27.53
N ILE A 539 1.28 -27.95 -26.69
CA ILE A 539 2.34 -28.94 -26.93
C ILE A 539 2.04 -29.82 -28.16
N CYS A 540 0.85 -29.67 -28.76
CA CYS A 540 0.36 -30.51 -29.87
C CYS A 540 1.07 -30.25 -31.22
N ASP A 541 1.93 -29.25 -31.35
CA ASP A 541 2.61 -28.95 -32.63
C ASP A 541 4.00 -29.58 -32.74
N ILE A 542 4.38 -30.48 -31.82
CA ILE A 542 5.59 -31.27 -31.94
C ILE A 542 5.20 -32.72 -32.26
N THR A 543 4.52 -32.88 -33.37
CA THR A 543 4.53 -34.13 -34.08
C THR A 543 5.33 -33.94 -35.35
N CYS A 544 6.61 -34.27 -35.26
CA CYS A 544 7.35 -35.01 -36.31
C CYS A 544 8.71 -35.35 -35.75
#